data_b40b6d2650077848cb64645e8bd605c9
#
_entry.id   b40b6d2650077848cb64645e8bd605c9
#
_cell.length_a   1.000
_cell.length_b   1.000
_cell.length_c   1.000
_cell.angle_alpha   90.00
_cell.angle_beta   90.00
_cell.angle_gamma   90.00
#
_symmetry.space_group_name_H-M   'P 1'
#
loop_
_entity.id
_entity.type
_entity.pdbx_description
1 polymer ?
#
loop_
_entity_poly.entity_id
_entity_poly.type
_entity_poly.pdbx_seq_one_letter_code
_entity_poly.pdbx_strand_id
1 'polypeptide(L)'
;MAADQLSSEKVRYELNVYDSSVGYPSVSALAESDLIIGPVSYEDITRILPRLRGKYLVSPLDPKAAQLTDRYNVIQAPAGWEAQVDELVAWLAEDLRGGDTVVLLQSAEDAAGEMASRLAVKLAERGIGYEINSSAIAYEGTVRGTCRFVLASENDSFCATAVRDAALMNLRGGHCVVYSTSRLRSISELEIESIHAAATRITTSYYADPSSRDVKIFSDKYRSVFKGDPGQWVFQGYDLMYYFGSTLGRDPDVWNAELATTPGKGLQTDFRFDATGKTNTAVRRLRYNPNNTITLVR
;
A
#
# COMPACT_ATOMS: atom_id res chain seq x y z
N MET A 1 -9.95 -4.06 -21.24
CA MET A 1 -9.27 -5.31 -20.76
C MET A 1 -9.98 -5.91 -19.55
N ALA A 2 -10.05 -5.24 -18.37
CA ALA A 2 -10.76 -5.81 -17.22
C ALA A 2 -12.26 -6.02 -17.50
N ALA A 3 -12.94 -5.01 -18.00
CA ALA A 3 -14.37 -5.09 -18.38
C ALA A 3 -14.62 -6.21 -19.42
N ASP A 4 -13.77 -6.36 -20.43
CA ASP A 4 -13.90 -7.43 -21.42
C ASP A 4 -13.73 -8.81 -20.80
N GLN A 5 -12.80 -8.93 -19.85
CA GLN A 5 -12.54 -10.20 -19.17
C GLN A 5 -13.67 -10.61 -18.22
N LEU A 6 -14.35 -9.62 -17.61
CA LEU A 6 -15.51 -9.84 -16.75
C LEU A 6 -16.80 -10.03 -17.53
N SER A 7 -16.86 -9.53 -18.76
CA SER A 7 -18.05 -9.63 -19.61
C SER A 7 -18.34 -11.09 -19.95
N SER A 8 -19.61 -11.45 -19.92
CA SER A 8 -20.15 -12.76 -20.26
C SER A 8 -21.41 -12.60 -21.13
N GLU A 9 -22.01 -13.70 -21.54
CA GLU A 9 -23.29 -13.65 -22.27
C GLU A 9 -24.42 -13.00 -21.46
N LYS A 10 -24.32 -13.00 -20.11
CA LYS A 10 -25.34 -12.48 -19.22
C LYS A 10 -25.06 -11.07 -18.70
N VAL A 11 -23.78 -10.65 -18.69
CA VAL A 11 -23.36 -9.36 -18.10
C VAL A 11 -22.44 -8.64 -19.08
N ARG A 12 -22.80 -7.40 -19.44
CA ARG A 12 -21.98 -6.48 -20.21
C ARG A 12 -21.62 -5.28 -19.36
N TYR A 13 -20.38 -4.83 -19.49
CA TYR A 13 -19.90 -3.60 -18.84
C TYR A 13 -19.80 -2.49 -19.87
N GLU A 14 -20.47 -1.38 -19.59
CA GLU A 14 -20.32 -0.12 -20.32
C GLU A 14 -19.43 0.81 -19.49
N LEU A 15 -18.35 1.31 -20.10
CA LEU A 15 -17.40 2.19 -19.43
C LEU A 15 -17.56 3.62 -19.93
N ASN A 16 -17.93 4.51 -19.01
CA ASN A 16 -17.98 5.94 -19.24
C ASN A 16 -16.78 6.59 -18.54
N VAL A 17 -15.87 7.17 -19.31
CA VAL A 17 -14.64 7.79 -18.79
C VAL A 17 -14.77 9.29 -18.81
N TYR A 18 -14.48 9.93 -17.68
CA TYR A 18 -14.56 11.39 -17.51
C TYR A 18 -13.22 11.93 -17.04
N ASP A 19 -12.79 13.04 -17.62
CA ASP A 19 -11.63 13.79 -17.18
C ASP A 19 -12.07 14.86 -16.18
N SER A 20 -11.75 14.67 -14.91
CA SER A 20 -12.12 15.60 -13.83
C SER A 20 -11.45 16.97 -13.95
N SER A 21 -10.37 17.10 -14.71
CA SER A 21 -9.72 18.39 -14.99
C SER A 21 -10.55 19.26 -15.95
N VAL A 22 -11.36 18.64 -16.78
CA VAL A 22 -12.26 19.33 -17.73
C VAL A 22 -13.64 19.57 -17.12
N GLY A 23 -14.11 18.62 -16.31
CA GLY A 23 -15.40 18.72 -15.64
C GLY A 23 -15.88 17.40 -15.04
N TYR A 24 -16.95 17.49 -14.25
CA TYR A 24 -17.57 16.31 -13.64
C TYR A 24 -18.76 15.82 -14.45
N PRO A 25 -19.07 14.50 -14.38
CA PRO A 25 -20.26 13.96 -14.99
C PRO A 25 -21.54 14.64 -14.43
N SER A 26 -22.59 14.62 -15.21
CA SER A 26 -23.90 15.11 -14.77
C SER A 26 -24.46 14.26 -13.63
N VAL A 27 -25.39 14.82 -12.86
CA VAL A 27 -26.08 14.08 -11.79
C VAL A 27 -26.82 12.87 -12.34
N SER A 28 -27.40 12.97 -13.54
CA SER A 28 -28.07 11.85 -14.21
C SER A 28 -27.08 10.74 -14.58
N ALA A 29 -25.93 11.08 -15.17
CA ALA A 29 -24.92 10.09 -15.53
C ALA A 29 -24.39 9.34 -14.29
N LEU A 30 -24.20 10.04 -13.18
CA LEU A 30 -23.80 9.41 -11.90
C LEU A 30 -24.94 8.53 -11.33
N ALA A 31 -26.20 8.97 -11.46
CA ALA A 31 -27.34 8.21 -10.96
C ALA A 31 -27.58 6.91 -11.75
N GLU A 32 -27.23 6.89 -13.03
CA GLU A 32 -27.36 5.72 -13.90
C GLU A 32 -26.17 4.76 -13.78
N SER A 33 -25.05 5.18 -13.19
CA SER A 33 -23.88 4.32 -13.01
C SER A 33 -24.07 3.33 -11.86
N ASP A 34 -23.76 2.05 -12.09
CA ASP A 34 -23.78 1.02 -11.06
C ASP A 34 -22.50 1.06 -10.21
N LEU A 35 -21.35 1.40 -10.81
CA LEU A 35 -20.05 1.51 -10.15
C LEU A 35 -19.40 2.84 -10.52
N ILE A 36 -18.93 3.57 -9.52
CA ILE A 36 -18.21 4.83 -9.68
C ILE A 36 -16.80 4.65 -9.10
N ILE A 37 -15.78 4.73 -9.96
CA ILE A 37 -14.37 4.68 -9.57
C ILE A 37 -13.75 6.05 -9.81
N GLY A 38 -13.31 6.71 -8.73
CA GLY A 38 -12.82 8.09 -8.77
C GLY A 38 -13.88 9.11 -8.39
N PRO A 39 -13.52 10.40 -8.41
CA PRO A 39 -12.22 10.97 -8.84
C PRO A 39 -11.04 10.55 -7.97
N VAL A 40 -9.83 11.00 -8.36
CA VAL A 40 -8.59 10.57 -7.74
C VAL A 40 -8.31 11.28 -6.43
N SER A 41 -8.51 12.61 -6.36
CA SER A 41 -8.16 13.42 -5.19
C SER A 41 -9.29 13.48 -4.16
N TYR A 42 -8.91 13.63 -2.89
CA TYR A 42 -9.85 13.85 -1.78
C TYR A 42 -10.77 15.05 -2.00
N GLU A 43 -10.21 16.16 -2.50
CA GLU A 43 -10.94 17.39 -2.77
C GLU A 43 -12.03 17.18 -3.83
N ASP A 44 -11.70 16.46 -4.88
CA ASP A 44 -12.65 16.16 -5.96
C ASP A 44 -13.72 15.14 -5.51
N ILE A 45 -13.33 14.15 -4.71
CA ILE A 45 -14.28 13.23 -4.08
C ILE A 45 -15.27 14.02 -3.23
N THR A 46 -14.80 14.88 -2.35
CA THR A 46 -15.65 15.71 -1.48
C THR A 46 -16.62 16.58 -2.30
N ARG A 47 -16.16 17.11 -3.42
CA ARG A 47 -16.98 17.94 -4.33
C ARG A 47 -18.07 17.16 -5.03
N ILE A 48 -17.86 15.88 -5.37
CA ILE A 48 -18.83 15.06 -6.09
C ILE A 48 -19.84 14.36 -5.16
N LEU A 49 -19.47 14.10 -3.90
CA LEU A 49 -20.30 13.35 -2.94
C LEU A 49 -21.76 13.81 -2.86
N PRO A 50 -22.10 15.13 -2.83
CA PRO A 50 -23.49 15.59 -2.80
C PRO A 50 -24.31 15.17 -4.00
N ARG A 51 -23.66 14.85 -5.13
CA ARG A 51 -24.29 14.46 -6.38
C ARG A 51 -24.60 12.96 -6.46
N LEU A 52 -23.98 12.14 -5.59
CA LEU A 52 -24.06 10.67 -5.67
C LEU A 52 -25.38 10.09 -5.14
N ARG A 53 -26.16 10.86 -4.37
CA ARG A 53 -27.45 10.43 -3.82
C ARG A 53 -27.43 9.07 -3.14
N GLY A 54 -26.37 8.80 -2.35
CA GLY A 54 -26.23 7.56 -1.60
C GLY A 54 -25.55 6.42 -2.37
N LYS A 55 -25.18 6.60 -3.63
CA LYS A 55 -24.40 5.59 -4.37
C LYS A 55 -22.98 5.44 -3.82
N TYR A 56 -22.43 4.24 -3.96
CA TYR A 56 -21.04 3.97 -3.58
C TYR A 56 -20.07 4.58 -4.56
N LEU A 57 -18.98 5.11 -4.02
CA LEU A 57 -17.83 5.63 -4.75
C LEU A 57 -16.57 4.92 -4.27
N VAL A 58 -15.81 4.36 -5.19
CA VAL A 58 -14.48 3.79 -4.90
C VAL A 58 -13.43 4.87 -5.09
N SER A 59 -12.74 5.24 -4.01
CA SER A 59 -11.55 6.09 -4.05
C SER A 59 -10.36 5.27 -4.53
N PRO A 60 -9.76 5.60 -5.70
CA PRO A 60 -8.75 4.76 -6.32
C PRO A 60 -7.34 4.94 -5.75
N LEU A 61 -7.01 6.10 -5.17
CA LEU A 61 -5.63 6.45 -4.85
C LEU A 61 -5.44 7.22 -3.55
N ASP A 62 -6.24 8.27 -3.28
CA ASP A 62 -5.97 9.19 -2.19
C ASP A 62 -6.25 8.55 -0.81
N PRO A 63 -5.21 8.38 0.05
CA PRO A 63 -5.40 7.78 1.37
C PRO A 63 -6.27 8.63 2.31
N LYS A 64 -6.41 9.96 2.06
CA LYS A 64 -7.29 10.83 2.86
C LYS A 64 -8.77 10.45 2.71
N ALA A 65 -9.13 9.71 1.67
CA ALA A 65 -10.50 9.23 1.48
C ALA A 65 -10.98 8.31 2.63
N ALA A 66 -10.07 7.73 3.42
CA ALA A 66 -10.41 7.03 4.66
C ALA A 66 -11.27 7.88 5.61
N GLN A 67 -11.06 9.19 5.65
CA GLN A 67 -11.81 10.12 6.49
C GLN A 67 -13.28 10.28 6.08
N LEU A 68 -13.64 9.79 4.89
CA LEU A 68 -14.99 9.88 4.33
C LEU A 68 -15.80 8.59 4.50
N THR A 69 -15.15 7.49 4.83
CA THR A 69 -15.78 6.14 4.87
C THR A 69 -16.86 6.01 5.92
N ASP A 70 -16.70 6.67 7.07
CA ASP A 70 -17.67 6.62 8.18
C ASP A 70 -18.96 7.40 7.89
N ARG A 71 -18.85 8.47 7.10
CA ARG A 71 -19.96 9.41 6.88
C ARG A 71 -20.66 9.22 5.55
N TYR A 72 -19.99 8.60 4.58
CA TYR A 72 -20.45 8.48 3.20
C TYR A 72 -20.25 7.07 2.67
N ASN A 73 -20.89 6.76 1.56
CA ASN A 73 -20.68 5.52 0.83
C ASN A 73 -19.40 5.59 -0.02
N VAL A 74 -18.28 5.87 0.65
CA VAL A 74 -16.95 5.88 0.05
C VAL A 74 -16.21 4.62 0.46
N ILE A 75 -15.62 3.94 -0.53
CA ILE A 75 -14.77 2.77 -0.34
C ILE A 75 -13.35 3.18 -0.67
N GLN A 76 -12.44 3.01 0.27
CA GLN A 76 -11.02 3.27 0.04
C GLN A 76 -10.33 2.02 -0.50
N ALA A 77 -9.90 2.07 -1.76
CA ALA A 77 -9.28 0.94 -2.42
C ALA A 77 -7.82 0.68 -2.03
N PRO A 78 -6.90 1.66 -1.92
CA PRO A 78 -5.55 1.42 -1.44
C PRO A 78 -5.51 1.34 0.08
N ALA A 79 -4.74 0.41 0.63
CA ALA A 79 -4.48 0.36 2.07
C ALA A 79 -3.72 1.60 2.52
N GLY A 80 -4.17 2.22 3.63
CA GLY A 80 -3.53 3.38 4.24
C GLY A 80 -2.17 3.07 4.89
N TRP A 81 -1.50 4.11 5.36
CA TRP A 81 -0.23 3.97 6.07
C TRP A 81 -0.39 3.21 7.39
N GLU A 82 -1.54 3.31 8.03
CA GLU A 82 -1.86 2.61 9.28
C GLU A 82 -1.83 1.09 9.08
N ALA A 83 -2.45 0.61 8.00
CA ALA A 83 -2.42 -0.82 7.67
C ALA A 83 -1.00 -1.29 7.32
N GLN A 84 -0.21 -0.42 6.67
CA GLN A 84 1.19 -0.72 6.38
C GLN A 84 2.03 -0.85 7.66
N VAL A 85 1.82 0.02 8.65
CA VAL A 85 2.50 -0.05 9.96
C VAL A 85 2.09 -1.32 10.71
N ASP A 86 0.80 -1.64 10.75
CA ASP A 86 0.30 -2.83 11.45
C ASP A 86 0.90 -4.12 10.86
N GLU A 87 0.97 -4.19 9.52
CA GLU A 87 1.58 -5.30 8.81
C GLU A 87 3.10 -5.35 8.97
N LEU A 88 3.77 -4.17 9.05
CA LEU A 88 5.21 -4.06 9.29
C LEU A 88 5.60 -4.66 10.64
N VAL A 89 4.85 -4.32 11.68
CA VAL A 89 5.08 -4.84 13.03
C VAL A 89 4.73 -6.33 13.11
N ALA A 90 3.70 -6.79 12.39
CA ALA A 90 3.41 -8.21 12.28
C ALA A 90 4.58 -8.97 11.65
N TRP A 91 5.13 -8.44 10.56
CA TRP A 91 6.28 -9.05 9.88
C TRP A 91 7.54 -9.04 10.74
N LEU A 92 7.81 -7.93 11.44
CA LEU A 92 8.90 -7.85 12.39
C LEU A 92 8.80 -8.95 13.46
N ALA A 93 7.60 -9.15 14.03
CA ALA A 93 7.36 -10.19 15.02
C ALA A 93 7.67 -11.61 14.50
N GLU A 94 7.30 -11.90 13.25
CA GLU A 94 7.60 -13.18 12.59
C GLU A 94 9.11 -13.37 12.34
N ASP A 95 9.82 -12.28 12.04
CA ASP A 95 11.26 -12.29 11.75
C ASP A 95 12.13 -12.34 13.00
N LEU A 96 11.62 -11.98 14.20
CA LEU A 96 12.40 -11.90 15.44
C LEU A 96 12.99 -13.25 15.84
N ARG A 97 14.25 -13.21 16.32
CA ARG A 97 14.96 -14.37 16.88
C ARG A 97 15.60 -13.98 18.20
N GLY A 98 15.91 -14.99 19.02
CA GLY A 98 16.62 -14.76 20.29
C GLY A 98 17.97 -14.08 20.07
N GLY A 99 18.22 -13.01 20.81
CA GLY A 99 19.42 -12.19 20.69
C GLY A 99 19.34 -11.02 19.72
N ASP A 100 18.23 -10.88 18.97
CA ASP A 100 17.99 -9.71 18.15
C ASP A 100 17.70 -8.47 19.01
N THR A 101 18.11 -7.30 18.52
CA THR A 101 17.77 -5.99 19.11
C THR A 101 16.86 -5.22 18.18
N VAL A 102 15.73 -4.75 18.69
CA VAL A 102 14.80 -3.89 17.96
C VAL A 102 15.05 -2.45 18.34
N VAL A 103 15.28 -1.61 17.35
CA VAL A 103 15.52 -0.17 17.53
C VAL A 103 14.51 0.63 16.72
N LEU A 104 13.75 1.46 17.39
CA LEU A 104 12.88 2.44 16.76
C LEU A 104 13.73 3.68 16.42
N LEU A 105 14.04 3.86 15.14
CA LEU A 105 14.82 5.00 14.67
C LEU A 105 13.89 6.19 14.42
N GLN A 106 14.07 7.25 15.21
CA GLN A 106 13.30 8.48 15.10
C GLN A 106 14.17 9.69 15.42
N SER A 107 13.88 10.83 14.78
CA SER A 107 14.45 12.12 15.17
C SER A 107 13.74 12.66 16.43
N ALA A 108 14.34 13.66 17.06
CA ALA A 108 13.69 14.32 18.19
C ALA A 108 12.37 15.00 17.78
N GLU A 109 12.26 15.45 16.54
CA GLU A 109 11.06 16.09 15.97
C GLU A 109 9.92 15.10 15.74
N ASP A 110 10.24 13.83 15.45
CA ASP A 110 9.26 12.78 15.17
C ASP A 110 8.67 12.13 16.44
N ALA A 111 9.23 12.40 17.62
CA ALA A 111 8.87 11.71 18.87
C ALA A 111 7.38 11.83 19.24
N ALA A 112 6.71 12.90 18.81
CA ALA A 112 5.27 13.12 18.98
C ALA A 112 4.45 12.83 17.72
N GLY A 113 5.08 12.29 16.66
CA GLY A 113 4.44 11.99 15.38
C GLY A 113 3.47 10.82 15.45
N GLU A 114 2.49 10.80 14.56
CA GLU A 114 1.48 9.74 14.49
C GLU A 114 2.09 8.38 14.16
N MET A 115 3.08 8.34 13.27
CA MET A 115 3.78 7.11 12.90
C MET A 115 4.55 6.51 14.07
N ALA A 116 5.35 7.30 14.78
CA ALA A 116 6.09 6.86 15.95
C ALA A 116 5.17 6.34 17.04
N SER A 117 4.09 7.08 17.32
CA SER A 117 3.07 6.70 18.30
C SER A 117 2.39 5.38 17.93
N ARG A 118 1.98 5.20 16.67
CA ARG A 118 1.36 3.94 16.21
C ARG A 118 2.32 2.77 16.28
N LEU A 119 3.57 2.94 15.85
CA LEU A 119 4.60 1.90 15.96
C LEU A 119 4.79 1.46 17.41
N ALA A 120 4.93 2.42 18.33
CA ALA A 120 5.08 2.14 19.76
C ALA A 120 3.89 1.32 20.32
N VAL A 121 2.66 1.71 19.99
CA VAL A 121 1.45 0.99 20.40
C VAL A 121 1.45 -0.42 19.83
N LYS A 122 1.73 -0.60 18.53
CA LYS A 122 1.69 -1.91 17.88
C LYS A 122 2.82 -2.86 18.34
N LEU A 123 3.99 -2.32 18.64
CA LEU A 123 5.08 -3.09 19.26
C LEU A 123 4.69 -3.56 20.67
N ALA A 124 4.10 -2.67 21.48
CA ALA A 124 3.64 -3.00 22.83
C ALA A 124 2.50 -4.05 22.82
N GLU A 125 1.52 -3.93 21.91
CA GLU A 125 0.43 -4.91 21.74
C GLU A 125 0.97 -6.34 21.47
N ARG A 126 2.15 -6.45 20.85
CA ARG A 126 2.82 -7.74 20.55
C ARG A 126 3.88 -8.14 21.57
N GLY A 127 4.06 -7.37 22.64
CA GLY A 127 5.07 -7.62 23.66
C GLY A 127 6.51 -7.52 23.14
N ILE A 128 6.75 -6.76 22.07
CA ILE A 128 8.07 -6.56 21.48
C ILE A 128 8.76 -5.41 22.22
N GLY A 129 9.83 -5.73 22.96
CA GLY A 129 10.73 -4.72 23.55
C GLY A 129 11.54 -4.01 22.47
N TYR A 130 11.75 -2.71 22.61
CA TYR A 130 12.55 -1.91 21.70
C TYR A 130 13.30 -0.79 22.41
N GLU A 131 14.35 -0.32 21.78
CA GLU A 131 15.08 0.89 22.15
C GLU A 131 14.72 2.02 21.19
N ILE A 132 14.87 3.28 21.61
CA ILE A 132 14.70 4.45 20.77
C ILE A 132 16.06 5.09 20.57
N ASN A 133 16.41 5.37 19.31
CA ASN A 133 17.65 6.07 18.97
C ASN A 133 17.47 6.92 17.71
N SER A 134 18.32 7.92 17.55
CA SER A 134 18.37 8.76 16.34
C SER A 134 19.46 8.34 15.36
N SER A 135 20.25 7.33 15.66
CA SER A 135 21.40 6.92 14.85
C SER A 135 21.51 5.41 14.76
N ALA A 136 21.49 4.87 13.54
CA ALA A 136 21.69 3.44 13.31
C ALA A 136 23.13 3.02 13.58
N ILE A 137 24.11 3.85 13.21
CA ILE A 137 25.54 3.56 13.35
C ILE A 137 25.97 3.40 14.82
N ALA A 138 25.21 3.91 15.79
CA ALA A 138 25.47 3.72 17.21
C ALA A 138 25.43 2.25 17.65
N TYR A 139 24.86 1.37 16.84
CA TYR A 139 24.74 -0.06 17.08
C TYR A 139 25.84 -0.90 16.40
N GLU A 140 26.76 -0.27 15.67
CA GLU A 140 27.86 -1.00 15.01
C GLU A 140 28.73 -1.74 16.02
N GLY A 141 28.82 -3.07 15.85
CA GLY A 141 29.63 -3.94 16.72
C GLY A 141 29.11 -4.16 18.16
N THR A 142 27.94 -3.60 18.51
CA THR A 142 27.40 -3.69 19.88
C THR A 142 26.40 -4.84 20.05
N VAL A 143 25.80 -5.34 18.97
CA VAL A 143 24.73 -6.36 18.99
C VAL A 143 25.29 -7.73 18.56
N ARG A 144 24.93 -8.78 19.31
CA ARG A 144 25.34 -10.17 18.97
C ARG A 144 24.47 -10.83 17.92
N GLY A 145 23.17 -10.48 17.89
CA GLY A 145 22.19 -10.95 16.91
C GLY A 145 22.00 -9.97 15.76
N THR A 146 20.82 -9.99 15.16
CA THR A 146 20.43 -9.04 14.12
C THR A 146 19.94 -7.74 14.75
N CYS A 147 20.46 -6.60 14.29
CA CYS A 147 19.90 -5.30 14.62
C CYS A 147 18.73 -4.98 13.69
N ARG A 148 17.53 -4.86 14.23
CA ARG A 148 16.30 -4.60 13.50
C ARG A 148 15.87 -3.16 13.67
N PHE A 149 16.18 -2.34 12.69
CA PHE A 149 15.84 -0.93 12.67
C PHE A 149 14.44 -0.72 12.11
N VAL A 150 13.56 -0.11 12.88
CA VAL A 150 12.22 0.28 12.45
C VAL A 150 12.21 1.79 12.26
N LEU A 151 11.99 2.26 11.04
CA LEU A 151 11.95 3.70 10.75
C LEU A 151 10.63 4.30 11.23
N ALA A 152 10.73 5.22 12.19
CA ALA A 152 9.61 5.91 12.82
C ALA A 152 9.68 7.43 12.56
N SER A 153 10.19 7.83 11.42
CA SER A 153 10.38 9.21 11.01
C SER A 153 9.68 9.50 9.68
N GLU A 154 9.14 10.70 9.57
CA GLU A 154 8.63 11.26 8.32
C GLU A 154 9.63 12.19 7.63
N ASN A 155 10.82 12.37 8.19
CA ASN A 155 11.89 13.15 7.62
C ASN A 155 12.69 12.31 6.61
N ASP A 156 12.63 12.68 5.34
CA ASP A 156 13.25 11.94 4.24
C ASP A 156 14.78 11.83 4.39
N SER A 157 15.45 12.93 4.73
CA SER A 157 16.91 12.93 4.92
C SER A 157 17.35 12.08 6.10
N PHE A 158 16.58 12.06 7.19
CA PHE A 158 16.81 11.18 8.33
C PHE A 158 16.67 9.70 7.92
N CYS A 159 15.59 9.36 7.24
CA CYS A 159 15.35 7.99 6.77
C CYS A 159 16.44 7.53 5.80
N ALA A 160 16.84 8.39 4.86
CA ALA A 160 17.92 8.08 3.91
C ALA A 160 19.25 7.83 4.63
N THR A 161 19.60 8.66 5.63
CA THR A 161 20.81 8.49 6.44
C THR A 161 20.78 7.17 7.21
N ALA A 162 19.67 6.86 7.89
CA ALA A 162 19.53 5.63 8.64
C ALA A 162 19.67 4.37 7.77
N VAL A 163 19.13 4.38 6.55
CA VAL A 163 19.29 3.26 5.60
C VAL A 163 20.73 3.14 5.11
N ARG A 164 21.40 4.24 4.79
CA ARG A 164 22.82 4.25 4.38
C ARG A 164 23.72 3.72 5.50
N ASP A 165 23.48 4.14 6.73
CA ASP A 165 24.22 3.65 7.90
C ASP A 165 24.06 2.14 8.07
N ALA A 166 22.82 1.62 8.03
CA ALA A 166 22.55 0.20 8.08
C ALA A 166 23.19 -0.58 6.92
N ALA A 167 23.19 -0.02 5.71
CA ALA A 167 23.86 -0.57 4.54
C ALA A 167 25.37 -0.66 4.75
N LEU A 168 26.01 0.40 5.26
CA LEU A 168 27.44 0.42 5.59
C LEU A 168 27.79 -0.62 6.64
N MET A 169 26.99 -0.75 7.71
CA MET A 169 27.18 -1.77 8.74
C MET A 169 27.16 -3.17 8.14
N ASN A 170 26.19 -3.47 7.26
CA ASN A 170 26.11 -4.77 6.59
C ASN A 170 27.31 -5.02 5.67
N LEU A 171 27.79 -4.02 4.94
CA LEU A 171 28.98 -4.13 4.09
C LEU A 171 30.28 -4.38 4.90
N ARG A 172 30.29 -3.98 6.17
CA ARG A 172 31.39 -4.24 7.11
C ARG A 172 31.24 -5.54 7.89
N GLY A 173 30.28 -6.39 7.53
CA GLY A 173 30.04 -7.69 8.17
C GLY A 173 29.07 -7.65 9.35
N GLY A 174 28.38 -6.54 9.56
CA GLY A 174 27.26 -6.46 10.51
C GLY A 174 26.02 -7.19 10.01
N HIS A 175 25.05 -7.35 10.89
CA HIS A 175 23.76 -7.99 10.60
C HIS A 175 22.61 -7.02 10.93
N CYS A 176 22.25 -6.19 9.96
CA CYS A 176 21.17 -5.21 10.10
C CYS A 176 20.03 -5.50 9.12
N VAL A 177 18.80 -5.24 9.54
CA VAL A 177 17.60 -5.27 8.72
C VAL A 177 16.80 -4.01 9.00
N VAL A 178 16.45 -3.26 7.96
CA VAL A 178 15.62 -2.06 8.09
C VAL A 178 14.16 -2.40 7.77
N TYR A 179 13.23 -1.92 8.59
CA TYR A 179 11.79 -2.05 8.41
C TYR A 179 11.18 -0.68 8.16
N SER A 180 10.40 -0.54 7.09
CA SER A 180 9.75 0.72 6.71
C SER A 180 8.45 0.49 5.94
N THR A 181 7.64 1.53 5.85
CA THR A 181 6.48 1.58 4.94
C THR A 181 6.92 1.96 3.52
N SER A 182 5.97 1.95 2.58
CA SER A 182 6.21 2.33 1.17
C SER A 182 6.75 3.75 0.99
N ARG A 183 6.61 4.62 2.00
CA ARG A 183 7.17 5.98 1.99
C ARG A 183 8.66 5.99 1.64
N LEU A 184 9.43 5.02 2.15
CA LEU A 184 10.87 4.91 1.85
C LEU A 184 11.18 4.86 0.36
N ARG A 185 10.30 4.29 -0.45
CA ARG A 185 10.47 4.16 -1.91
C ARG A 185 10.29 5.48 -2.67
N SER A 186 9.72 6.50 -2.04
CA SER A 186 9.50 7.82 -2.64
C SER A 186 10.61 8.83 -2.32
N ILE A 187 11.58 8.45 -1.49
CA ILE A 187 12.70 9.32 -1.12
C ILE A 187 13.69 9.37 -2.28
N SER A 188 13.75 10.51 -2.98
CA SER A 188 14.55 10.69 -4.20
C SER A 188 16.07 10.65 -3.94
N GLU A 189 16.49 10.99 -2.72
CA GLU A 189 17.90 11.05 -2.32
C GLU A 189 18.47 9.69 -1.90
N LEU A 190 17.61 8.65 -1.82
CA LEU A 190 18.00 7.32 -1.36
C LEU A 190 18.24 6.39 -2.55
N GLU A 191 19.48 5.95 -2.69
CA GLU A 191 19.88 5.02 -3.73
C GLU A 191 19.30 3.62 -3.47
N ILE A 192 18.82 2.98 -4.53
CA ILE A 192 18.22 1.64 -4.46
C ILE A 192 19.20 0.60 -3.92
N GLU A 193 20.50 0.76 -4.21
CA GLU A 193 21.58 -0.11 -3.73
C GLU A 193 21.69 -0.08 -2.21
N SER A 194 21.50 1.10 -1.60
CA SER A 194 21.46 1.23 -0.13
C SER A 194 20.29 0.50 0.48
N ILE A 195 19.11 0.56 -0.15
CA ILE A 195 17.91 -0.19 0.29
C ILE A 195 18.19 -1.70 0.26
N HIS A 196 18.84 -2.19 -0.79
CA HIS A 196 19.22 -3.59 -0.92
C HIS A 196 20.29 -4.01 0.11
N ALA A 197 21.36 -3.21 0.25
CA ALA A 197 22.45 -3.51 1.19
C ALA A 197 22.00 -3.48 2.66
N ALA A 198 21.01 -2.64 3.00
CA ALA A 198 20.38 -2.62 4.33
C ALA A 198 19.39 -3.79 4.56
N ALA A 199 19.27 -4.72 3.63
CA ALA A 199 18.35 -5.86 3.68
C ALA A 199 16.90 -5.46 4.03
N THR A 200 16.43 -4.37 3.43
CA THR A 200 15.22 -3.66 3.84
C THR A 200 13.94 -4.48 3.62
N ARG A 201 13.01 -4.33 4.55
CA ARG A 201 11.64 -4.86 4.55
C ARG A 201 10.69 -3.70 4.37
N ILE A 202 9.90 -3.71 3.31
CA ILE A 202 8.95 -2.62 3.02
C ILE A 202 7.54 -3.20 2.93
N THR A 203 6.61 -2.60 3.67
CA THR A 203 5.19 -2.82 3.48
C THR A 203 4.62 -1.79 2.52
N THR A 204 3.76 -2.21 1.61
CA THR A 204 3.21 -1.35 0.56
C THR A 204 1.78 -1.76 0.18
N SER A 205 0.96 -0.79 -0.18
CA SER A 205 -0.38 -1.03 -0.70
C SER A 205 -0.39 -1.52 -2.15
N TYR A 206 0.72 -1.40 -2.88
CA TYR A 206 0.80 -1.81 -4.28
C TYR A 206 2.22 -2.22 -4.70
N TYR A 207 2.31 -3.28 -5.48
CA TYR A 207 3.53 -3.72 -6.16
C TYR A 207 3.19 -4.76 -7.23
N ALA A 208 3.41 -4.46 -8.49
CA ALA A 208 3.32 -5.44 -9.56
C ALA A 208 4.65 -6.23 -9.62
N ASP A 209 4.59 -7.51 -9.25
CA ASP A 209 5.77 -8.37 -9.28
C ASP A 209 6.10 -8.77 -10.72
N PRO A 210 7.22 -8.29 -11.30
CA PRO A 210 7.58 -8.58 -12.68
C PRO A 210 7.94 -10.06 -12.91
N SER A 211 8.18 -10.81 -11.84
CA SER A 211 8.42 -12.26 -11.92
C SER A 211 7.12 -13.07 -12.02
N SER A 212 6.00 -12.49 -11.58
CA SER A 212 4.68 -13.14 -11.58
C SER A 212 4.21 -13.47 -12.99
N ARG A 213 3.69 -14.69 -13.16
CA ARG A 213 3.10 -15.14 -14.42
C ARG A 213 1.93 -14.26 -14.87
N ASP A 214 1.06 -13.88 -13.94
CA ASP A 214 -0.14 -13.11 -14.26
C ASP A 214 0.21 -11.68 -14.70
N VAL A 215 1.21 -11.06 -14.05
CA VAL A 215 1.74 -9.75 -14.43
C VAL A 215 2.36 -9.81 -15.82
N LYS A 216 3.12 -10.87 -16.15
CA LYS A 216 3.70 -11.06 -17.49
C LYS A 216 2.62 -11.21 -18.57
N ILE A 217 1.64 -12.09 -18.35
CA ILE A 217 0.53 -12.31 -19.29
C ILE A 217 -0.23 -11.00 -19.54
N PHE A 218 -0.54 -10.27 -18.47
CA PHE A 218 -1.21 -8.97 -18.58
C PHE A 218 -0.36 -7.97 -19.39
N SER A 219 0.93 -7.86 -19.06
CA SER A 219 1.83 -6.92 -19.72
C SER A 219 1.99 -7.23 -21.22
N ASP A 220 2.10 -8.50 -21.59
CA ASP A 220 2.19 -8.91 -22.99
C ASP A 220 0.90 -8.60 -23.76
N LYS A 221 -0.26 -8.86 -23.14
CA LYS A 221 -1.55 -8.50 -23.74
C LYS A 221 -1.68 -6.98 -23.88
N TYR A 222 -1.28 -6.20 -22.87
CA TYR A 222 -1.31 -4.74 -22.92
C TYR A 222 -0.43 -4.20 -24.04
N ARG A 223 0.81 -4.69 -24.16
CA ARG A 223 1.75 -4.33 -25.27
C ARG A 223 1.17 -4.63 -26.64
N SER A 224 0.50 -5.77 -26.80
CA SER A 224 -0.10 -6.15 -28.07
C SER A 224 -1.19 -5.18 -28.54
N VAL A 225 -1.96 -4.62 -27.59
CA VAL A 225 -3.07 -3.71 -27.86
C VAL A 225 -2.61 -2.25 -27.95
N PHE A 226 -1.85 -1.79 -26.95
CA PHE A 226 -1.53 -0.36 -26.76
C PHE A 226 -0.11 0.03 -27.22
N LYS A 227 0.73 -0.93 -27.63
CA LYS A 227 2.09 -0.73 -28.16
C LYS A 227 3.07 -0.05 -27.18
N GLY A 228 2.80 -0.14 -25.88
CA GLY A 228 3.63 0.39 -24.80
C GLY A 228 3.59 -0.51 -23.58
N ASP A 229 4.45 -0.25 -22.58
CA ASP A 229 4.46 -0.98 -21.33
C ASP A 229 3.39 -0.48 -20.36
N PRO A 230 2.72 -1.38 -19.59
CA PRO A 230 1.79 -0.96 -18.57
C PRO A 230 2.52 -0.31 -17.40
N GLY A 231 2.19 0.94 -17.11
CA GLY A 231 2.64 1.63 -15.91
C GLY A 231 1.79 1.30 -14.69
N GLN A 232 2.17 1.84 -13.53
CA GLN A 232 1.48 1.67 -12.25
C GLN A 232 -0.03 1.96 -12.35
N TRP A 233 -0.43 3.01 -13.05
CA TRP A 233 -1.82 3.42 -13.18
C TRP A 233 -2.66 2.47 -14.04
N VAL A 234 -2.02 1.78 -14.97
CA VAL A 234 -2.66 0.74 -15.79
C VAL A 234 -3.00 -0.48 -14.94
N PHE A 235 -2.06 -0.94 -14.12
CA PHE A 235 -2.30 -2.02 -13.16
C PHE A 235 -3.39 -1.64 -12.15
N GLN A 236 -3.34 -0.41 -11.61
CA GLN A 236 -4.34 0.08 -10.67
C GLN A 236 -5.75 0.08 -11.28
N GLY A 237 -5.92 0.66 -12.44
CA GLY A 237 -7.21 0.69 -13.12
C GLY A 237 -7.73 -0.71 -13.46
N TYR A 238 -6.84 -1.62 -13.84
CA TYR A 238 -7.21 -3.01 -14.09
C TYR A 238 -7.68 -3.71 -12.81
N ASP A 239 -6.90 -3.63 -11.73
CA ASP A 239 -7.22 -4.30 -10.46
C ASP A 239 -8.54 -3.78 -9.86
N LEU A 240 -8.74 -2.46 -9.87
CA LEU A 240 -9.97 -1.83 -9.38
C LEU A 240 -11.19 -2.27 -10.19
N MET A 241 -11.12 -2.15 -11.52
CA MET A 241 -12.25 -2.56 -12.37
C MET A 241 -12.52 -4.05 -12.25
N TYR A 242 -11.47 -4.89 -12.19
CA TYR A 242 -11.64 -6.33 -12.08
C TYR A 242 -12.26 -6.74 -10.75
N TYR A 243 -11.74 -6.23 -9.64
CA TYR A 243 -12.23 -6.59 -8.31
C TYR A 243 -13.64 -6.04 -8.06
N PHE A 244 -13.83 -4.75 -8.19
CA PHE A 244 -15.13 -4.12 -7.91
C PHE A 244 -16.20 -4.49 -8.95
N GLY A 245 -15.82 -4.65 -10.20
CA GLY A 245 -16.73 -5.16 -11.22
C GLY A 245 -17.17 -6.60 -10.94
N SER A 246 -16.27 -7.47 -10.49
CA SER A 246 -16.61 -8.87 -10.18
C SER A 246 -17.53 -9.03 -8.96
N THR A 247 -17.54 -8.05 -8.04
CA THR A 247 -18.38 -8.07 -6.84
C THR A 247 -19.71 -7.33 -7.03
N LEU A 248 -19.84 -6.51 -8.06
CA LEU A 248 -20.96 -5.58 -8.26
C LEU A 248 -22.30 -6.26 -8.59
N GLY A 249 -22.32 -7.46 -9.10
CA GLY A 249 -23.57 -8.18 -9.45
C GLY A 249 -24.41 -8.64 -8.27
N ARG A 250 -24.07 -8.26 -7.05
CA ARG A 250 -24.72 -8.60 -5.79
C ARG A 250 -25.61 -7.45 -5.33
N ASP A 251 -26.32 -7.66 -4.23
CA ASP A 251 -27.24 -6.64 -3.71
C ASP A 251 -26.50 -5.34 -3.36
N PRO A 252 -26.82 -4.22 -4.03
CA PRO A 252 -26.16 -2.92 -3.78
C PRO A 252 -26.33 -2.43 -2.33
N ASP A 253 -27.41 -2.79 -1.65
CA ASP A 253 -27.71 -2.32 -0.29
C ASP A 253 -26.79 -2.97 0.75
N VAL A 254 -26.19 -4.13 0.43
CA VAL A 254 -25.29 -4.88 1.32
C VAL A 254 -23.89 -5.05 0.75
N TRP A 255 -23.58 -4.38 -0.35
CA TRP A 255 -22.32 -4.58 -1.07
C TRP A 255 -21.07 -4.37 -0.19
N ASN A 256 -21.06 -3.35 0.67
CA ASN A 256 -19.95 -3.14 1.60
C ASN A 256 -19.77 -4.31 2.60
N ALA A 257 -20.87 -4.90 3.08
CA ALA A 257 -20.80 -6.09 3.95
C ALA A 257 -20.25 -7.31 3.20
N GLU A 258 -20.54 -7.45 1.91
CA GLU A 258 -19.95 -8.49 1.07
C GLU A 258 -18.46 -8.25 0.82
N LEU A 259 -18.01 -6.99 0.62
CA LEU A 259 -16.61 -6.65 0.48
C LEU A 259 -15.80 -7.04 1.73
N ALA A 260 -16.37 -6.88 2.93
CA ALA A 260 -15.74 -7.27 4.18
C ALA A 260 -15.40 -8.78 4.24
N THR A 261 -16.12 -9.61 3.50
CA THR A 261 -15.97 -11.08 3.50
C THR A 261 -15.41 -11.64 2.19
N THR A 262 -15.16 -10.80 1.19
CA THR A 262 -14.71 -11.22 -0.14
C THR A 262 -13.31 -10.67 -0.44
N PRO A 263 -12.23 -11.35 0.00
CA PRO A 263 -10.89 -10.92 -0.35
C PRO A 263 -10.62 -11.07 -1.85
N GLY A 264 -9.81 -10.19 -2.40
CA GLY A 264 -9.40 -10.21 -3.80
C GLY A 264 -7.90 -10.11 -3.96
N LYS A 265 -7.40 -10.67 -5.05
CA LYS A 265 -5.99 -10.62 -5.42
C LYS A 265 -5.84 -9.95 -6.77
N GLY A 266 -5.13 -8.82 -6.80
CA GLY A 266 -4.85 -8.10 -8.02
C GLY A 266 -3.43 -8.36 -8.54
N LEU A 267 -3.12 -7.74 -9.66
CA LEU A 267 -1.78 -7.78 -10.25
C LEU A 267 -0.78 -6.99 -9.40
N GLN A 268 -1.19 -5.81 -8.91
CA GLN A 268 -0.38 -4.97 -8.05
C GLN A 268 -1.01 -4.65 -6.69
N THR A 269 -2.35 -4.70 -6.56
CA THR A 269 -3.09 -4.34 -5.34
C THR A 269 -3.95 -5.53 -4.90
N ASP A 270 -3.81 -5.95 -3.65
CA ASP A 270 -4.70 -6.94 -3.06
C ASP A 270 -5.83 -6.23 -2.29
N PHE A 271 -6.95 -6.93 -2.11
CA PHE A 271 -8.14 -6.38 -1.47
C PHE A 271 -8.53 -7.26 -0.29
N ARG A 272 -8.61 -6.67 0.88
CA ARG A 272 -9.14 -7.24 2.12
C ARG A 272 -9.69 -6.09 2.95
N PHE A 273 -10.99 -5.97 2.95
CA PHE A 273 -11.65 -4.87 3.62
C PHE A 273 -11.82 -5.14 5.12
N ASP A 274 -11.88 -4.05 5.88
CA ASP A 274 -12.23 -4.07 7.30
C ASP A 274 -13.69 -4.57 7.52
N ALA A 275 -14.12 -4.66 8.77
CA ALA A 275 -15.46 -5.12 9.11
C ALA A 275 -16.59 -4.24 8.54
N THR A 276 -16.29 -2.98 8.18
CA THR A 276 -17.26 -2.08 7.53
C THR A 276 -17.35 -2.31 6.02
N GLY A 277 -16.40 -3.02 5.43
CA GLY A 277 -16.27 -3.22 3.98
C GLY A 277 -15.86 -1.96 3.21
N LYS A 278 -15.39 -0.93 3.90
CA LYS A 278 -15.11 0.36 3.28
C LYS A 278 -13.63 0.73 3.22
N THR A 279 -12.79 0.15 4.08
CA THR A 279 -11.36 0.45 4.12
C THR A 279 -10.54 -0.79 3.80
N ASN A 280 -9.77 -0.75 2.71
CA ASN A 280 -8.87 -1.84 2.38
C ASN A 280 -7.68 -1.86 3.34
N THR A 281 -7.39 -3.03 3.88
CA THR A 281 -6.28 -3.30 4.81
C THR A 281 -5.23 -4.25 4.22
N ALA A 282 -5.39 -4.66 2.95
CA ALA A 282 -4.45 -5.57 2.31
C ALA A 282 -3.13 -4.87 2.00
N VAL A 283 -2.05 -5.42 2.49
CA VAL A 283 -0.70 -4.89 2.35
C VAL A 283 0.22 -5.97 1.82
N ARG A 284 1.11 -5.62 0.90
CA ARG A 284 2.16 -6.47 0.35
C ARG A 284 3.47 -6.26 1.09
N ARG A 285 4.24 -7.34 1.28
CA ARG A 285 5.57 -7.34 1.93
C ARG A 285 6.65 -7.47 0.87
N LEU A 286 7.53 -6.49 0.78
CA LEU A 286 8.66 -6.49 -0.15
C LEU A 286 9.97 -6.67 0.61
N ARG A 287 10.71 -7.70 0.26
CA ARG A 287 12.06 -7.95 0.76
C ARG A 287 13.06 -7.50 -0.29
N TYR A 288 13.85 -6.51 0.05
CA TYR A 288 15.01 -6.10 -0.74
C TYR A 288 16.22 -6.94 -0.34
N ASN A 289 16.72 -7.73 -1.28
CA ASN A 289 17.81 -8.66 -1.00
C ASN A 289 19.17 -8.04 -1.39
N PRO A 290 20.26 -8.39 -0.70
CA PRO A 290 21.60 -7.87 -1.02
C PRO A 290 22.09 -8.17 -2.45
N ASN A 291 21.50 -9.13 -3.14
CA ASN A 291 21.77 -9.45 -4.55
C ASN A 291 20.96 -8.61 -5.55
N ASN A 292 20.46 -7.46 -5.14
CA ASN A 292 19.66 -6.54 -5.95
C ASN A 292 18.33 -7.12 -6.51
N THR A 293 17.78 -8.14 -5.83
CA THR A 293 16.45 -8.66 -6.16
C THR A 293 15.41 -8.21 -5.15
N ILE A 294 14.16 -8.05 -5.60
CA ILE A 294 13.01 -7.79 -4.72
C ILE A 294 12.17 -9.07 -4.69
N THR A 295 11.85 -9.55 -3.50
CA THR A 295 10.97 -10.69 -3.30
C THR A 295 9.65 -10.22 -2.70
N LEU A 296 8.53 -10.55 -3.35
CA LEU A 296 7.21 -10.42 -2.77
C LEU A 296 6.99 -11.58 -1.80
N VAL A 297 6.98 -11.28 -0.49
CA VAL A 297 6.75 -12.25 0.58
C VAL A 297 5.24 -12.41 0.78
N ARG A 298 4.79 -13.67 0.82
CA ARG A 298 3.38 -14.04 0.97
C ARG A 298 3.08 -14.53 2.38
#